data_2ec94e5b08bd6bf4a8ea049f38e0674b
#
_entry.id   2ec94e5b08bd6bf4a8ea049f38e0674b
#
_cell.length_a   1.000
_cell.length_b   1.000
_cell.length_c   1.000
_cell.angle_alpha   90.00
_cell.angle_beta   90.00
_cell.angle_gamma   90.00
#
_symmetry.space_group_name_H-M   'P 1'
#
loop_
_entity.id
_entity.type
_entity.pdbx_description
1 polymer ?
#
loop_
_entity_poly.entity_id
_entity_poly.type
_entity_poly.pdbx_seq_one_letter_code
_entity_poly.pdbx_strand_id
1 'polypeptide(L)'
;KHTSNSNYFFDLEKSAFTFLAPESVGELQMTFKTIPYPTSKKISLQIKGGSNEYWLSFRFYNMRYPLKKVEFSQNGTDFSEIQKLDGNKNNWYMIPSGTHLLSGAHYFRLTDVYDHIVTTKYLGSFSAETSFSTGVNFDY
;
A
#
# COMPACT_ATOMS: atom_id res chain seq x y z
N LYS A 1 -3.53 -13.44 16.80
CA LYS A 1 -4.56 -14.08 15.93
C LYS A 1 -5.62 -13.04 15.62
N HIS A 2 -5.54 -12.33 14.49
CA HIS A 2 -6.65 -11.54 13.98
C HIS A 2 -7.58 -12.49 13.20
N THR A 3 -8.66 -12.92 13.84
CA THR A 3 -9.81 -13.50 13.16
C THR A 3 -10.73 -12.35 12.80
N SER A 4 -10.55 -11.74 11.63
CA SER A 4 -11.57 -10.86 11.09
C SER A 4 -12.64 -11.75 10.43
N ASN A 5 -13.87 -11.68 10.90
CA ASN A 5 -15.05 -12.28 10.27
C ASN A 5 -15.45 -11.49 8.99
N SER A 6 -14.51 -11.21 8.12
CA SER A 6 -14.80 -10.61 6.83
C SER A 6 -14.89 -11.74 5.81
N ASN A 7 -16.00 -11.84 5.10
CA ASN A 7 -16.13 -12.75 3.97
C ASN A 7 -15.24 -12.24 2.83
N TYR A 8 -14.04 -12.79 2.71
CA TYR A 8 -13.20 -12.58 1.55
C TYR A 8 -13.47 -13.70 0.55
N PHE A 9 -13.61 -13.35 -0.72
CA PHE A 9 -13.70 -14.30 -1.81
C PHE A 9 -12.39 -14.26 -2.59
N PHE A 10 -11.85 -15.44 -2.86
CA PHE A 10 -10.65 -15.61 -3.68
C PHE A 10 -11.04 -16.41 -4.91
N ASP A 11 -10.91 -15.81 -6.09
CA ASP A 11 -10.96 -16.56 -7.33
C ASP A 11 -9.60 -17.22 -7.55
N LEU A 12 -9.58 -18.54 -7.44
CA LEU A 12 -8.38 -19.31 -7.65
C LEU A 12 -8.37 -19.88 -9.07
N GLU A 13 -7.21 -19.83 -9.69
CA GLU A 13 -7.00 -20.57 -10.92
C GLU A 13 -7.23 -22.06 -10.68
N LYS A 14 -7.76 -22.78 -11.68
CA LYS A 14 -8.16 -24.17 -11.57
C LYS A 14 -7.11 -25.07 -10.93
N SER A 15 -5.85 -24.94 -11.34
CA SER A 15 -4.74 -25.72 -10.79
C SER A 15 -4.54 -25.49 -9.29
N ALA A 16 -4.67 -24.24 -8.82
CA ALA A 16 -4.57 -23.90 -7.41
C ALA A 16 -5.81 -24.43 -6.62
N PHE A 17 -7.01 -24.33 -7.19
CA PHE A 17 -8.21 -24.83 -6.54
C PHE A 17 -8.18 -26.35 -6.38
N THR A 18 -7.82 -27.10 -7.43
CA THR A 18 -7.77 -28.57 -7.41
C THR A 18 -6.70 -29.13 -6.48
N PHE A 19 -5.71 -28.34 -6.11
CA PHE A 19 -4.77 -28.69 -5.05
C PHE A 19 -5.43 -28.73 -3.66
N LEU A 20 -6.48 -27.93 -3.44
CA LEU A 20 -7.18 -27.80 -2.16
C LEU A 20 -8.42 -28.72 -2.08
N ALA A 21 -9.16 -28.86 -3.18
CA ALA A 21 -10.39 -29.65 -3.25
C ALA A 21 -10.70 -30.08 -4.70
N PRO A 22 -11.51 -31.15 -4.91
CA PRO A 22 -12.01 -31.50 -6.23
C PRO A 22 -12.80 -30.33 -6.86
N GLU A 23 -12.68 -30.15 -8.18
CA GLU A 23 -13.38 -29.09 -8.92
C GLU A 23 -14.90 -29.10 -8.72
N SER A 24 -15.48 -30.28 -8.54
CA SER A 24 -16.92 -30.46 -8.30
C SER A 24 -17.44 -29.82 -7.01
N VAL A 25 -16.55 -29.43 -6.08
CA VAL A 25 -16.93 -28.73 -4.84
C VAL A 25 -17.38 -27.31 -5.14
N GLY A 26 -16.82 -26.66 -6.18
CA GLY A 26 -17.18 -25.31 -6.62
C GLY A 26 -16.71 -24.21 -5.67
N GLU A 27 -17.20 -24.19 -4.44
CA GLU A 27 -16.82 -23.24 -3.40
C GLU A 27 -16.24 -23.94 -2.17
N LEU A 28 -15.14 -23.43 -1.64
CA LEU A 28 -14.46 -24.00 -0.49
C LEU A 28 -14.33 -22.95 0.62
N GLN A 29 -14.81 -23.28 1.81
CA GLN A 29 -14.53 -22.47 2.99
C GLN A 29 -13.11 -22.73 3.50
N MET A 30 -12.33 -21.68 3.66
CA MET A 30 -10.94 -21.79 4.11
C MET A 30 -10.58 -20.72 5.13
N THR A 31 -9.54 -20.99 5.89
CA THR A 31 -8.85 -19.98 6.70
C THR A 31 -7.56 -19.61 6.00
N PHE A 32 -7.22 -18.33 6.02
CA PHE A 32 -5.96 -17.85 5.45
C PHE A 32 -5.24 -16.90 6.42
N LYS A 33 -3.97 -16.73 6.23
CA LYS A 33 -3.17 -15.69 6.89
C LYS A 33 -2.29 -15.00 5.85
N THR A 34 -2.09 -13.71 6.03
CA THR A 34 -1.09 -12.98 5.26
C THR A 34 0.30 -13.42 5.73
N ILE A 35 1.16 -13.74 4.78
CA ILE A 35 2.58 -14.00 5.02
C ILE A 35 3.42 -12.91 4.39
N PRO A 36 4.66 -12.66 4.87
CA PRO A 36 5.52 -11.65 4.27
C PRO A 36 5.87 -12.04 2.83
N TYR A 37 5.78 -11.09 1.92
CA TYR A 37 6.31 -11.26 0.58
C TYR A 37 7.85 -11.34 0.66
N PRO A 38 8.47 -12.42 0.16
CA PRO A 38 9.91 -12.64 0.29
C PRO A 38 10.70 -11.73 -0.67
N THR A 39 10.87 -10.48 -0.29
CA THR A 39 11.60 -9.49 -1.09
C THR A 39 12.76 -8.87 -0.31
N SER A 40 13.90 -8.71 -0.97
CA SER A 40 15.02 -7.89 -0.51
C SER A 40 14.90 -6.42 -0.95
N LYS A 41 13.93 -6.12 -1.84
CA LYS A 41 13.71 -4.77 -2.35
C LYS A 41 13.18 -3.85 -1.25
N LYS A 42 13.51 -2.59 -1.35
CA LYS A 42 12.93 -1.54 -0.53
C LYS A 42 11.55 -1.15 -1.08
N ILE A 43 10.66 -0.67 -0.21
CA ILE A 43 9.38 -0.10 -0.63
C ILE A 43 9.67 0.99 -1.65
N SER A 44 8.90 1.02 -2.71
CA SER A 44 8.98 2.04 -3.75
C SER A 44 7.68 2.84 -3.79
N LEU A 45 7.83 4.14 -3.95
CA LEU A 45 6.75 5.08 -4.22
C LEU A 45 6.66 5.32 -5.72
N GLN A 46 5.48 5.21 -6.30
CA GLN A 46 5.21 5.58 -7.70
C GLN A 46 4.19 6.70 -7.75
N ILE A 47 4.49 7.75 -8.50
CA ILE A 47 3.59 8.87 -8.76
C ILE A 47 2.69 8.53 -9.94
N LYS A 48 1.39 8.79 -9.80
CA LYS A 48 0.40 8.56 -10.84
C LYS A 48 0.53 9.59 -11.97
N GLY A 49 0.29 9.15 -13.20
CA GLY A 49 0.15 10.05 -14.35
C GLY A 49 -0.90 11.13 -14.11
N GLY A 50 -0.64 12.34 -14.55
CA GLY A 50 -1.50 13.51 -14.31
C GLY A 50 -1.33 14.19 -12.95
N SER A 51 -0.48 13.65 -12.05
CA SER A 51 -0.16 14.31 -10.79
C SER A 51 0.59 15.63 -11.00
N ASN A 52 0.27 16.63 -10.18
CA ASN A 52 0.85 17.96 -10.18
C ASN A 52 0.84 18.55 -8.76
N GLU A 53 1.29 19.80 -8.59
CA GLU A 53 1.38 20.46 -7.28
C GLU A 53 0.03 20.66 -6.55
N TYR A 54 -1.10 20.60 -7.27
CA TYR A 54 -2.45 20.77 -6.73
C TYR A 54 -3.17 19.43 -6.53
N TRP A 55 -2.74 18.40 -7.22
CA TRP A 55 -3.33 17.06 -7.14
C TRP A 55 -2.24 15.99 -7.25
N LEU A 56 -1.99 15.31 -6.16
CA LEU A 56 -0.99 14.25 -6.09
C LEU A 56 -1.66 12.92 -5.74
N SER A 57 -1.48 11.95 -6.64
CA SER A 57 -1.81 10.57 -6.36
C SER A 57 -0.58 9.67 -6.53
N PHE A 58 -0.45 8.71 -5.66
CA PHE A 58 0.70 7.80 -5.63
C PHE A 58 0.30 6.45 -5.07
N ARG A 59 1.16 5.47 -5.28
CA ARG A 59 1.05 4.13 -4.66
C ARG A 59 2.40 3.65 -4.17
N PHE A 60 2.33 2.73 -3.20
CA PHE A 60 3.50 2.00 -2.73
C PHE A 60 3.48 0.58 -3.30
N TYR A 61 4.66 0.01 -3.55
CA TYR A 61 4.84 -1.37 -3.99
C TYR A 61 6.15 -1.95 -3.43
N ASN A 62 6.38 -3.24 -3.60
CA ASN A 62 7.46 -4.01 -2.97
C ASN A 62 7.38 -4.06 -1.44
N MET A 63 6.21 -3.83 -0.83
CA MET A 63 6.03 -4.04 0.60
C MET A 63 6.07 -5.53 0.93
N ARG A 64 6.66 -5.87 2.08
CA ARG A 64 6.61 -7.24 2.61
C ARG A 64 5.22 -7.63 3.09
N TYR A 65 4.45 -6.67 3.56
CA TYR A 65 3.07 -6.85 4.03
C TYR A 65 2.13 -5.83 3.38
N PRO A 66 0.84 -6.16 3.24
CA PRO A 66 -0.17 -5.18 2.83
C PRO A 66 -0.23 -4.00 3.79
N LEU A 67 -0.50 -2.81 3.25
CA LEU A 67 -0.68 -1.61 4.05
C LEU A 67 -2.09 -1.56 4.66
N LYS A 68 -2.14 -1.31 5.96
CA LYS A 68 -3.35 -0.99 6.73
C LYS A 68 -3.64 0.50 6.72
N LYS A 69 -2.58 1.33 6.87
CA LYS A 69 -2.69 2.78 6.95
C LYS A 69 -1.51 3.46 6.26
N VAL A 70 -1.78 4.59 5.64
CA VAL A 70 -0.78 5.49 5.08
C VAL A 70 -1.04 6.89 5.61
N GLU A 71 0.00 7.52 6.12
CA GLU A 71 -0.04 8.87 6.64
C GLU A 71 1.02 9.72 5.95
N PHE A 72 0.73 11.01 5.82
CA PHE A 72 1.57 12.00 5.17
C PHE A 72 1.87 13.16 6.11
N SER A 73 3.07 13.72 6.01
CA SER A 73 3.49 14.93 6.71
C SER A 73 4.45 15.75 5.85
N GLN A 74 4.32 17.07 5.91
CA GLN A 74 5.26 18.00 5.27
C GLN A 74 6.44 18.34 6.17
N ASN A 75 6.28 18.22 7.49
CA ASN A 75 7.31 18.61 8.46
C ASN A 75 7.97 17.42 9.19
N GLY A 76 7.43 16.20 9.01
CA GLY A 76 7.93 14.98 9.64
C GLY A 76 7.44 14.76 11.08
N THR A 77 6.58 15.63 11.61
CA THR A 77 6.01 15.54 12.96
C THR A 77 4.50 15.39 12.93
N ASP A 78 3.82 16.20 12.15
CA ASP A 78 2.36 16.25 12.07
C ASP A 78 1.86 15.36 10.94
N PHE A 79 1.55 14.11 11.28
CA PHE A 79 1.09 13.12 10.33
C PHE A 79 -0.43 13.08 10.27
N SER A 80 -0.97 13.16 9.06
CA SER A 80 -2.40 12.98 8.78
C SER A 80 -2.62 11.76 7.90
N GLU A 81 -3.62 10.96 8.23
CA GLU A 81 -4.00 9.82 7.42
C GLU A 81 -4.53 10.27 6.05
N ILE A 82 -4.08 9.59 5.00
CA ILE A 82 -4.50 9.82 3.63
C ILE A 82 -5.33 8.66 3.10
N GLN A 83 -6.36 9.00 2.35
CA GLN A 83 -7.32 8.04 1.84
C GLN A 83 -6.89 7.46 0.50
N LYS A 84 -7.36 6.26 0.22
CA LYS A 84 -7.24 5.69 -1.13
C LYS A 84 -8.09 6.48 -2.11
N LEU A 85 -7.54 6.72 -3.28
CA LEU A 85 -8.29 7.20 -4.44
C LEU A 85 -9.34 6.14 -4.81
N ASP A 86 -10.58 6.56 -5.06
CA ASP A 86 -11.70 5.65 -5.39
C ASP A 86 -12.02 4.58 -4.33
N GLY A 87 -11.78 4.89 -3.06
CA GLY A 87 -12.02 3.96 -1.95
C GLY A 87 -11.08 2.74 -2.01
N ASN A 88 -11.63 1.53 -1.91
CA ASN A 88 -10.83 0.30 -1.88
C ASN A 88 -10.63 -0.39 -3.24
N LYS A 89 -11.02 0.26 -4.34
CA LYS A 89 -10.96 -0.36 -5.69
C LYS A 89 -9.55 -0.46 -6.26
N ASN A 90 -8.61 0.34 -5.73
CA ASN A 90 -7.22 0.32 -6.17
C ASN A 90 -6.27 0.70 -5.02
N ASN A 91 -4.98 0.61 -5.25
CA ASN A 91 -3.95 0.94 -4.25
C ASN A 91 -3.32 2.33 -4.48
N TRP A 92 -4.04 3.22 -5.14
CA TRP A 92 -3.64 4.62 -5.25
C TRP A 92 -4.14 5.41 -4.05
N TYR A 93 -3.26 6.19 -3.46
CA TYR A 93 -3.57 7.15 -2.40
C TYR A 93 -3.56 8.55 -2.98
N MET A 94 -4.30 9.45 -2.36
CA MET A 94 -4.40 10.85 -2.79
C MET A 94 -4.16 11.78 -1.62
N ILE A 95 -3.25 12.73 -1.79
CA ILE A 95 -3.15 13.88 -0.88
C ILE A 95 -4.31 14.81 -1.22
N PRO A 96 -5.09 15.26 -0.21
CA PRO A 96 -6.24 16.13 -0.44
C PRO A 96 -5.88 17.36 -1.24
N SER A 97 -6.73 17.74 -2.18
CA SER A 97 -6.59 18.97 -2.97
C SER A 97 -6.54 20.20 -2.06
N GLY A 98 -5.74 21.19 -2.42
CA GLY A 98 -5.53 22.40 -1.60
C GLY A 98 -4.30 22.33 -0.69
N THR A 99 -3.66 21.18 -0.54
CA THR A 99 -2.33 21.09 0.06
C THR A 99 -1.32 21.49 -1.00
N HIS A 100 -0.72 22.67 -0.88
CA HIS A 100 0.39 23.07 -1.75
C HIS A 100 1.58 22.15 -1.46
N LEU A 101 1.87 21.28 -2.39
CA LEU A 101 3.05 20.40 -2.34
C LEU A 101 4.27 21.20 -2.79
N LEU A 102 4.72 22.05 -1.89
CA LEU A 102 5.93 22.84 -2.12
C LEU A 102 7.14 21.92 -2.28
N SER A 103 8.13 22.38 -3.02
CA SER A 103 9.44 21.75 -3.07
C SER A 103 9.97 21.58 -1.64
N GLY A 104 10.40 20.39 -1.28
CA GLY A 104 10.92 20.13 0.05
C GLY A 104 10.84 18.67 0.46
N ALA A 105 11.00 18.43 1.74
CA ALA A 105 10.88 17.10 2.30
C ALA A 105 9.42 16.72 2.49
N HIS A 106 9.08 15.51 2.08
CA HIS A 106 7.78 14.90 2.29
C HIS A 106 7.99 13.60 3.06
N TYR A 107 7.19 13.38 4.08
CA TYR A 107 7.31 12.22 4.95
C TYR A 107 6.07 11.35 4.82
N PHE A 108 6.30 10.05 4.75
CA PHE A 108 5.25 9.05 4.77
C PHE A 108 5.47 8.10 5.94
N ARG A 109 4.43 7.86 6.69
CA ARG A 109 4.40 6.83 7.72
C ARG A 109 3.46 5.73 7.27
N LEU A 110 4.01 4.54 7.10
CA LEU A 110 3.32 3.37 6.57
C LEU A 110 3.12 2.38 7.71
N THR A 111 1.88 1.93 7.90
CA THR A 111 1.54 0.89 8.86
C THR A 111 1.03 -0.33 8.10
N ASP A 112 1.59 -1.50 8.35
CA ASP A 112 1.14 -2.75 7.76
C ASP A 112 -0.03 -3.39 8.52
N VAL A 113 -0.54 -4.52 8.02
CA VAL A 113 -1.67 -5.26 8.63
C VAL A 113 -1.34 -5.88 9.98
N TYR A 114 -0.08 -5.91 10.40
CA TYR A 114 0.39 -6.39 11.70
C TYR A 114 0.82 -5.27 12.64
N ASP A 115 0.52 -4.02 12.27
CA ASP A 115 0.84 -2.80 13.03
C ASP A 115 2.34 -2.47 13.11
N HIS A 116 3.17 -3.06 12.23
CA HIS A 116 4.54 -2.59 12.06
C HIS A 116 4.54 -1.24 11.37
N ILE A 117 5.41 -0.35 11.79
CA ILE A 117 5.48 1.03 11.30
C ILE A 117 6.85 1.29 10.69
N VAL A 118 6.85 1.88 9.50
CA VAL A 118 8.05 2.45 8.90
C VAL A 118 7.78 3.88 8.46
N THR A 119 8.76 4.74 8.66
CA THR A 119 8.71 6.13 8.19
C THR A 119 9.78 6.35 7.12
N THR A 120 9.40 7.00 6.05
CA THR A 120 10.30 7.36 4.96
C THR A 120 10.23 8.84 4.66
N LYS A 121 11.34 9.39 4.21
CA LYS A 121 11.47 10.77 3.76
C LYS A 121 11.72 10.78 2.26
N TYR A 122 10.93 11.52 1.54
CA TYR A 122 11.14 11.80 0.13
C TYR A 122 11.66 13.22 -0.05
N LEU A 123 12.76 13.37 -0.78
CA LEU A 123 13.36 14.63 -1.15
C LEU A 123 13.29 14.77 -2.67
N GLY A 124 12.42 15.60 -3.16
CA GLY A 124 12.33 15.87 -4.60
C GLY A 124 11.01 16.48 -5.03
N SER A 125 10.90 16.77 -6.31
CA SER A 125 9.67 17.20 -6.95
C SER A 125 8.84 15.96 -7.33
N PHE A 126 7.54 16.05 -7.17
CA PHE A 126 6.62 15.02 -7.62
C PHE A 126 6.39 15.13 -9.14
N SER A 127 7.23 14.45 -9.90
CA SER A 127 7.02 14.34 -11.35
C SER A 127 6.12 13.15 -11.66
N ALA A 128 5.11 13.38 -12.51
CA ALA A 128 4.19 12.33 -12.94
C ALA A 128 4.96 11.12 -13.53
N GLU A 129 4.41 9.91 -13.32
CA GLU A 129 4.93 8.63 -13.83
C GLU A 129 6.34 8.24 -13.35
N THR A 130 6.86 8.91 -12.32
CA THR A 130 8.15 8.56 -11.73
C THR A 130 8.00 7.59 -10.56
N SER A 131 9.08 6.86 -10.27
CA SER A 131 9.16 5.91 -9.17
C SER A 131 10.44 6.11 -8.38
N PHE A 132 10.32 6.00 -7.05
CA PHE A 132 11.43 6.26 -6.13
C PHE A 132 11.52 5.14 -5.09
N SER A 133 12.75 4.77 -4.74
CA SER A 133 12.97 3.89 -3.58
C SER A 133 12.86 4.70 -2.29
N THR A 134 12.11 4.17 -1.32
CA THR A 134 11.97 4.79 0.00
C THR A 134 13.16 4.51 0.93
N GLY A 135 14.05 3.58 0.57
CA GLY A 135 15.17 3.16 1.39
C GLY A 135 14.80 2.21 2.55
N VAL A 136 13.52 2.01 2.82
CA VAL A 136 13.02 1.19 3.95
C VAL A 136 12.11 0.06 3.48
N ASN A 137 11.89 -0.93 4.35
CA ASN A 137 10.82 -1.91 4.25
C ASN A 137 10.49 -2.37 5.68
N PHE A 138 9.36 -3.04 5.84
CA PHE A 138 9.02 -3.67 7.11
C PHE A 138 10.00 -4.81 7.43
N ASP A 139 10.35 -4.97 8.70
CA ASP A 139 11.13 -6.10 9.17
C ASP A 139 10.26 -7.36 9.28
N TYR A 140 10.89 -8.53 9.31
CA TYR A 140 10.21 -9.83 9.48
C TYR A 140 9.82 -10.03 10.93
#